data_452535c77379585122c2ab9815d26a24
#
_entry.id   452535c77379585122c2ab9815d26a24
#
_cell.length_a   1.000
_cell.length_b   1.000
_cell.length_c   1.000
_cell.angle_alpha   90.00
_cell.angle_beta   90.00
_cell.angle_gamma   90.00
#
_symmetry.space_group_name_H-M   'P 1'
#
loop_
_entity.id
_entity.type
_entity.pdbx_description
1 polymer ?
#
loop_
_entity_poly.entity_id
_entity_poly.type
_entity_poly.pdbx_seq_one_letter_code
_entity_poly.pdbx_strand_id
1 'polypeptide(L)'
;MIIRNALVYREDKTFSRQDIRITDGVFADICPSLIPAENESVLDADGLYAIPGLIDIHFHGCMGHDFCDGTVEAIDAITRYEASCGVTSVCPATMTVSPELLAQVMDAARTYNESPARPGQSSLVGINMEGPFISEAKKGAQAAEHIRLCDEALFNSLQERSGGLIKLIDIAPENEGAMEFIDALHDRVTISLAHTTADYKTAKEAYDRGARHATHLYNAMPPFTHRAPGVVGAAFDSPHCRAELICDGVHIHPSVVRATFRLFGDDRMILISDSMRAAGMEDGQYTLGGQDVAVKGKYATLVSDGALAGSVTNLMDCMRTAVKEMQIPLESAIACATMNPAKAIGIYDRYGSISTGKIANLVLLDQDLNLSQVIIHG
;
A
#
# COMPACT_ATOMS: atom_id res chain seq x y z
N MET A 1 -18.47 -20.15 -9.49
CA MET A 1 -17.33 -21.02 -9.90
C MET A 1 -16.74 -21.74 -8.69
N ILE A 2 -16.03 -22.85 -8.91
CA ILE A 2 -15.23 -23.53 -7.87
C ILE A 2 -13.76 -23.54 -8.28
N ILE A 3 -12.86 -23.19 -7.35
CA ILE A 3 -11.41 -23.43 -7.45
C ILE A 3 -11.12 -24.65 -6.59
N ARG A 4 -10.54 -25.70 -7.18
CA ARG A 4 -10.29 -26.98 -6.52
C ARG A 4 -8.81 -27.18 -6.20
N ASN A 5 -8.58 -27.94 -5.14
CA ASN A 5 -7.27 -28.49 -4.79
C ASN A 5 -6.20 -27.47 -4.43
N ALA A 6 -6.55 -26.17 -4.27
CA ALA A 6 -5.57 -25.12 -3.99
C ALA A 6 -4.94 -25.27 -2.59
N LEU A 7 -3.69 -24.85 -2.45
CA LEU A 7 -3.06 -24.58 -1.14
C LEU A 7 -3.51 -23.17 -0.70
N VAL A 8 -4.60 -23.12 0.07
CA VAL A 8 -5.24 -21.87 0.48
C VAL A 8 -4.53 -21.26 1.70
N TYR A 9 -4.11 -19.99 1.57
CA TYR A 9 -3.59 -19.21 2.68
C TYR A 9 -4.71 -18.79 3.63
N ARG A 10 -4.53 -19.10 4.91
CA ARG A 10 -5.55 -18.93 5.95
C ARG A 10 -5.25 -17.71 6.85
N GLU A 11 -6.27 -17.27 7.59
CA GLU A 11 -6.14 -16.14 8.53
C GLU A 11 -5.16 -16.41 9.69
N ASP A 12 -4.90 -17.68 10.01
CA ASP A 12 -3.90 -18.09 10.99
C ASP A 12 -2.46 -18.16 10.42
N LYS A 13 -2.29 -17.65 9.19
CA LYS A 13 -1.02 -17.63 8.44
C LYS A 13 -0.49 -19.03 8.12
N THR A 14 -1.35 -20.01 7.95
CA THR A 14 -0.99 -21.37 7.49
C THR A 14 -1.57 -21.63 6.11
N PHE A 15 -1.06 -22.67 5.46
CA PHE A 15 -1.64 -23.19 4.22
C PHE A 15 -2.37 -24.49 4.47
N SER A 16 -3.52 -24.66 3.83
CA SER A 16 -4.25 -25.93 3.81
C SER A 16 -4.85 -26.20 2.45
N ARG A 17 -4.87 -27.47 2.02
CA ARG A 17 -5.52 -27.86 0.77
C ARG A 17 -7.04 -27.74 0.92
N GLN A 18 -7.66 -26.91 0.09
CA GLN A 18 -9.10 -26.61 0.14
C GLN A 18 -9.64 -26.33 -1.25
N ASP A 19 -10.95 -26.50 -1.37
CA ASP A 19 -11.76 -25.98 -2.48
C ASP A 19 -12.40 -24.64 -2.05
N ILE A 20 -12.53 -23.72 -3.00
CA ILE A 20 -13.13 -22.40 -2.79
C ILE A 20 -14.30 -22.26 -3.76
N ARG A 21 -15.52 -22.00 -3.27
CA ARG A 21 -16.65 -21.59 -4.10
C ARG A 21 -16.81 -20.09 -4.08
N ILE A 22 -16.96 -19.51 -5.26
CA ILE A 22 -17.23 -18.09 -5.45
C ILE A 22 -18.63 -17.96 -6.07
N THR A 23 -19.46 -17.13 -5.45
CA THR A 23 -20.82 -16.82 -5.91
C THR A 23 -21.08 -15.34 -5.71
N ASP A 24 -21.63 -14.67 -6.72
CA ASP A 24 -21.97 -13.23 -6.67
C ASP A 24 -20.82 -12.33 -6.19
N GLY A 25 -19.60 -12.65 -6.62
CA GLY A 25 -18.40 -11.85 -6.30
C GLY A 25 -17.85 -12.03 -4.88
N VAL A 26 -18.35 -13.00 -4.11
CA VAL A 26 -17.87 -13.27 -2.74
C VAL A 26 -17.44 -14.72 -2.56
N PHE A 27 -16.56 -14.97 -1.59
CA PHE A 27 -16.25 -16.33 -1.15
C PHE A 27 -17.48 -16.93 -0.44
N ALA A 28 -18.14 -17.90 -1.08
CA ALA A 28 -19.34 -18.53 -0.53
C ALA A 28 -19.02 -19.69 0.40
N ASP A 29 -18.16 -20.61 -0.05
CA ASP A 29 -17.73 -21.78 0.73
C ASP A 29 -16.23 -22.01 0.60
N ILE A 30 -15.60 -22.42 1.70
CA ILE A 30 -14.19 -22.82 1.74
C ILE A 30 -14.08 -24.07 2.59
N CYS A 31 -13.83 -25.21 1.97
CA CYS A 31 -13.75 -26.49 2.68
C CYS A 31 -12.88 -27.51 1.93
N PRO A 32 -12.53 -28.67 2.54
CA PRO A 32 -11.62 -29.63 1.94
C PRO A 32 -12.08 -30.22 0.61
N SER A 33 -13.40 -30.25 0.33
CA SER A 33 -13.92 -30.74 -0.94
C SER A 33 -15.32 -30.19 -1.21
N LEU A 34 -15.54 -29.68 -2.42
CA LEU A 34 -16.83 -29.17 -2.91
C LEU A 34 -17.33 -30.00 -4.08
N ILE A 35 -18.63 -30.25 -4.08
CA ILE A 35 -19.32 -30.87 -5.22
C ILE A 35 -19.84 -29.75 -6.12
N PRO A 36 -19.42 -29.67 -7.41
CA PRO A 36 -19.93 -28.68 -8.33
C PRO A 36 -21.45 -28.84 -8.54
N ALA A 37 -22.18 -27.73 -8.59
CA ALA A 37 -23.54 -27.72 -9.07
C ALA A 37 -23.58 -27.95 -10.60
N GLU A 38 -24.75 -28.24 -11.13
CA GLU A 38 -24.96 -28.36 -12.57
C GLU A 38 -24.58 -27.04 -13.26
N ASN A 39 -23.70 -27.11 -14.26
CA ASN A 39 -23.14 -25.95 -14.99
C ASN A 39 -22.23 -25.00 -14.18
N GLU A 40 -21.79 -25.36 -12.97
CA GLU A 40 -20.81 -24.57 -12.24
C GLU A 40 -19.41 -24.77 -12.83
N SER A 41 -18.73 -23.67 -13.20
CA SER A 41 -17.35 -23.73 -13.72
C SER A 41 -16.39 -24.18 -12.64
N VAL A 42 -15.44 -25.03 -13.02
CA VAL A 42 -14.40 -25.57 -12.12
C VAL A 42 -13.02 -25.24 -12.66
N LEU A 43 -12.20 -24.61 -11.84
CA LEU A 43 -10.79 -24.37 -12.06
C LEU A 43 -9.99 -25.31 -11.15
N ASP A 44 -9.15 -26.18 -11.73
CA ASP A 44 -8.24 -27.02 -10.95
C ASP A 44 -6.95 -26.23 -10.65
N ALA A 45 -6.68 -26.01 -9.38
CA ALA A 45 -5.52 -25.30 -8.85
C ALA A 45 -4.56 -26.24 -8.09
N ASP A 46 -4.51 -27.53 -8.47
CA ASP A 46 -3.59 -28.49 -7.83
C ASP A 46 -2.14 -28.01 -7.97
N GLY A 47 -1.42 -28.00 -6.85
CA GLY A 47 -0.04 -27.50 -6.78
C GLY A 47 0.12 -25.98 -6.76
N LEU A 48 -0.98 -25.21 -6.82
CA LEU A 48 -0.92 -23.76 -6.72
C LEU A 48 -1.24 -23.26 -5.30
N TYR A 49 -0.58 -22.17 -4.90
CA TYR A 49 -0.99 -21.38 -3.75
C TYR A 49 -2.17 -20.49 -4.15
N ALA A 50 -3.23 -20.48 -3.33
CA ALA A 50 -4.30 -19.49 -3.40
C ALA A 50 -4.11 -18.50 -2.24
N ILE A 51 -3.70 -17.28 -2.54
CA ILE A 51 -3.50 -16.22 -1.57
C ILE A 51 -4.56 -15.13 -1.77
N PRO A 52 -4.90 -14.32 -0.74
CA PRO A 52 -5.76 -13.15 -0.94
C PRO A 52 -5.12 -12.24 -1.99
N GLY A 53 -5.93 -11.55 -2.77
CA GLY A 53 -5.43 -10.53 -3.67
C GLY A 53 -4.63 -9.48 -2.90
N LEU A 54 -3.51 -9.03 -3.46
CA LEU A 54 -2.62 -8.07 -2.81
C LEU A 54 -3.30 -6.71 -2.69
N ILE A 55 -2.91 -5.95 -1.68
CA ILE A 55 -3.43 -4.62 -1.36
C ILE A 55 -2.26 -3.67 -1.22
N ASP A 56 -2.07 -2.77 -2.20
CA ASP A 56 -1.06 -1.72 -2.11
C ASP A 56 -1.67 -0.43 -1.57
N ILE A 57 -1.14 0.04 -0.45
CA ILE A 57 -1.65 1.25 0.23
C ILE A 57 -0.71 2.44 0.11
N HIS A 58 0.40 2.29 -0.64
CA HIS A 58 1.34 3.37 -0.87
C HIS A 58 2.07 3.18 -2.20
N PHE A 59 1.63 3.89 -3.22
CA PHE A 59 2.27 4.01 -4.53
C PHE A 59 1.67 5.21 -5.27
N HIS A 60 2.40 5.79 -6.23
CA HIS A 60 1.99 7.00 -6.95
C HIS A 60 1.46 6.72 -8.35
N GLY A 61 1.96 5.67 -9.00
CA GLY A 61 1.53 5.37 -10.35
C GLY A 61 2.30 4.25 -11.02
N CYS A 62 1.97 4.05 -12.31
CA CYS A 62 2.57 3.04 -13.19
C CYS A 62 2.19 3.32 -14.65
N MET A 63 2.84 2.65 -15.60
CA MET A 63 2.50 2.69 -17.04
C MET A 63 2.40 4.11 -17.64
N GLY A 64 3.24 5.03 -17.16
CA GLY A 64 3.26 6.43 -17.60
C GLY A 64 2.25 7.34 -16.91
N HIS A 65 1.37 6.81 -16.06
CA HIS A 65 0.34 7.54 -15.35
C HIS A 65 0.68 7.73 -13.86
N ASP A 66 0.23 8.85 -13.31
CA ASP A 66 0.35 9.20 -11.90
C ASP A 66 -1.03 9.45 -11.31
N PHE A 67 -1.26 9.07 -10.06
CA PHE A 67 -2.54 9.34 -9.40
C PHE A 67 -2.82 10.86 -9.33
N CYS A 68 -1.76 11.66 -9.19
CA CYS A 68 -1.84 13.12 -9.24
C CYS A 68 -2.01 13.71 -10.65
N ASP A 69 -2.12 12.89 -11.71
CA ASP A 69 -2.63 13.39 -13.00
C ASP A 69 -4.09 13.87 -12.87
N GLY A 70 -4.80 13.42 -11.82
CA GLY A 70 -6.12 13.91 -11.44
C GLY A 70 -7.20 13.64 -12.49
N THR A 71 -7.12 12.50 -13.18
CA THR A 71 -8.06 12.09 -14.22
C THR A 71 -8.56 10.67 -14.02
N VAL A 72 -9.78 10.41 -14.45
CA VAL A 72 -10.38 9.05 -14.41
C VAL A 72 -9.59 8.08 -15.26
N GLU A 73 -9.06 8.53 -16.38
CA GLU A 73 -8.26 7.74 -17.33
C GLU A 73 -6.94 7.27 -16.71
N ALA A 74 -6.27 8.11 -15.93
CA ALA A 74 -5.06 7.72 -15.21
C ALA A 74 -5.36 6.65 -14.17
N ILE A 75 -6.42 6.81 -13.39
CA ILE A 75 -6.86 5.82 -12.39
C ILE A 75 -7.23 4.50 -13.08
N ASP A 76 -7.92 4.54 -14.22
CA ASP A 76 -8.28 3.34 -15.00
C ASP A 76 -7.03 2.59 -15.49
N ALA A 77 -6.02 3.29 -16.01
CA ALA A 77 -4.77 2.70 -16.45
C ALA A 77 -3.99 2.06 -15.28
N ILE A 78 -3.90 2.78 -14.16
CA ILE A 78 -3.24 2.32 -12.92
C ILE A 78 -3.91 1.04 -12.41
N THR A 79 -5.22 1.04 -12.20
CA THR A 79 -5.94 -0.10 -11.64
C THR A 79 -5.91 -1.34 -12.54
N ARG A 80 -5.82 -1.14 -13.85
CA ARG A 80 -5.65 -2.23 -14.82
C ARG A 80 -4.28 -2.88 -14.72
N TYR A 81 -3.22 -2.08 -14.63
CA TYR A 81 -1.86 -2.60 -14.49
C TYR A 81 -1.69 -3.31 -13.14
N GLU A 82 -2.12 -2.71 -12.05
CA GLU A 82 -2.03 -3.29 -10.72
C GLU A 82 -2.75 -4.64 -10.64
N ALA A 83 -3.95 -4.75 -11.25
CA ALA A 83 -4.66 -6.02 -11.38
C ALA A 83 -3.83 -7.08 -12.11
N SER A 84 -3.14 -6.71 -13.20
CA SER A 84 -2.29 -7.63 -13.95
C SER A 84 -1.08 -8.14 -13.16
N CYS A 85 -0.68 -7.41 -12.13
CA CYS A 85 0.39 -7.78 -11.20
C CYS A 85 -0.12 -8.53 -9.94
N GLY A 86 -1.44 -8.81 -9.84
CA GLY A 86 -2.02 -9.49 -8.68
C GLY A 86 -2.39 -8.57 -7.51
N VAL A 87 -2.24 -7.27 -7.66
CA VAL A 87 -2.75 -6.28 -6.72
C VAL A 87 -4.21 -6.04 -7.05
N THR A 88 -5.11 -6.49 -6.21
CA THR A 88 -6.56 -6.47 -6.48
C THR A 88 -7.28 -5.31 -5.83
N SER A 89 -6.62 -4.63 -4.92
CA SER A 89 -7.15 -3.45 -4.22
C SER A 89 -6.04 -2.41 -4.06
N VAL A 90 -6.36 -1.17 -4.35
CA VAL A 90 -5.39 -0.07 -4.37
C VAL A 90 -5.83 1.10 -3.52
N CYS A 91 -4.89 1.69 -2.80
CA CYS A 91 -5.03 2.94 -2.07
C CYS A 91 -3.85 3.84 -2.46
N PRO A 92 -3.88 4.43 -3.68
CA PRO A 92 -2.77 5.21 -4.23
C PRO A 92 -2.48 6.44 -3.37
N ALA A 93 -1.21 6.84 -3.35
CA ALA A 93 -0.72 8.01 -2.65
C ALA A 93 -0.79 9.26 -3.54
N THR A 94 -1.19 10.39 -2.94
CA THR A 94 -0.99 11.70 -3.57
C THR A 94 0.47 12.12 -3.41
N MET A 95 0.86 13.17 -4.14
CA MET A 95 2.09 13.92 -3.89
C MET A 95 1.76 15.25 -3.20
N THR A 96 2.78 15.91 -2.68
CA THR A 96 2.68 17.30 -2.23
C THR A 96 2.54 18.21 -3.45
N VAL A 97 1.30 18.56 -3.79
CA VAL A 97 0.93 19.40 -4.92
C VAL A 97 -0.01 20.53 -4.45
N SER A 98 -0.41 21.42 -5.36
CA SER A 98 -1.31 22.52 -4.98
C SER A 98 -2.66 22.01 -4.47
N PRO A 99 -3.35 22.75 -3.58
CA PRO A 99 -4.68 22.39 -3.10
C PRO A 99 -5.70 22.21 -4.22
N GLU A 100 -5.58 23.00 -5.30
CA GLU A 100 -6.44 22.93 -6.48
C GLU A 100 -6.26 21.59 -7.20
N LEU A 101 -5.01 21.13 -7.37
CA LEU A 101 -4.73 19.84 -7.97
C LEU A 101 -5.13 18.68 -7.04
N LEU A 102 -4.91 18.79 -5.72
CA LEU A 102 -5.43 17.81 -4.76
C LEU A 102 -6.95 17.68 -4.86
N ALA A 103 -7.66 18.80 -4.95
CA ALA A 103 -9.11 18.81 -5.13
C ALA A 103 -9.55 18.11 -6.42
N GLN A 104 -8.84 18.35 -7.54
CA GLN A 104 -9.08 17.66 -8.80
C GLN A 104 -8.84 16.14 -8.70
N VAL A 105 -7.76 15.71 -8.03
CA VAL A 105 -7.45 14.29 -7.77
C VAL A 105 -8.57 13.62 -6.99
N MET A 106 -9.09 14.30 -5.93
CA MET A 106 -10.19 13.78 -5.12
C MET A 106 -11.50 13.64 -5.92
N ASP A 107 -11.82 14.65 -6.75
CA ASP A 107 -13.01 14.62 -7.61
C ASP A 107 -12.91 13.52 -8.67
N ALA A 108 -11.74 13.31 -9.27
CA ALA A 108 -11.49 12.22 -10.22
C ALA A 108 -11.61 10.83 -9.55
N ALA A 109 -11.04 10.65 -8.37
CA ALA A 109 -11.11 9.42 -7.60
C ALA A 109 -12.57 9.08 -7.21
N ARG A 110 -13.33 10.07 -6.75
CA ARG A 110 -14.76 9.92 -6.47
C ARG A 110 -15.52 9.51 -7.72
N THR A 111 -15.33 10.21 -8.83
CA THR A 111 -15.99 9.93 -10.12
C THR A 111 -15.66 8.50 -10.59
N TYR A 112 -14.40 8.07 -10.47
CA TYR A 112 -13.98 6.71 -10.78
C TYR A 112 -14.71 5.68 -9.92
N ASN A 113 -14.77 5.91 -8.61
CA ASN A 113 -15.33 4.95 -7.64
C ASN A 113 -16.88 4.86 -7.71
N GLU A 114 -17.56 5.95 -8.08
CA GLU A 114 -19.03 5.99 -8.28
C GLU A 114 -19.43 5.42 -9.66
N SER A 115 -18.50 5.20 -10.58
CA SER A 115 -18.75 4.60 -11.88
C SER A 115 -19.03 3.09 -11.76
N PRO A 116 -19.70 2.47 -12.77
CA PRO A 116 -19.90 1.01 -12.77
C PRO A 116 -18.59 0.24 -12.60
N ALA A 117 -18.64 -0.87 -11.86
CA ALA A 117 -17.50 -1.74 -11.65
C ALA A 117 -16.85 -2.16 -13.00
N ARG A 118 -15.54 -2.17 -13.03
CA ARG A 118 -14.75 -2.56 -14.21
C ARG A 118 -14.22 -3.98 -14.01
N PRO A 119 -14.75 -4.98 -14.72
CA PRO A 119 -14.30 -6.35 -14.57
C PRO A 119 -12.78 -6.48 -14.79
N GLY A 120 -12.11 -7.24 -13.92
CA GLY A 120 -10.68 -7.51 -14.05
C GLY A 120 -9.74 -6.34 -13.71
N GLN A 121 -10.25 -5.28 -13.09
CA GLN A 121 -9.45 -4.17 -12.58
C GLN A 121 -9.43 -4.16 -11.05
N SER A 122 -8.35 -3.61 -10.48
CA SER A 122 -8.22 -3.44 -9.03
C SER A 122 -9.28 -2.47 -8.50
N SER A 123 -9.82 -2.76 -7.31
CA SER A 123 -10.73 -1.85 -6.64
C SER A 123 -9.98 -0.67 -6.04
N LEU A 124 -10.41 0.56 -6.32
CA LEU A 124 -9.95 1.75 -5.59
C LEU A 124 -10.63 1.75 -4.21
N VAL A 125 -9.90 1.32 -3.18
CA VAL A 125 -10.45 1.12 -1.81
C VAL A 125 -10.16 2.28 -0.86
N GLY A 126 -9.30 3.20 -1.26
CA GLY A 126 -8.92 4.36 -0.49
C GLY A 126 -7.94 5.26 -1.22
N ILE A 127 -7.52 6.31 -0.53
CA ILE A 127 -6.48 7.25 -0.93
C ILE A 127 -5.54 7.40 0.27
N ASN A 128 -4.24 7.33 0.02
CA ASN A 128 -3.21 7.76 0.94
C ASN A 128 -2.87 9.23 0.62
N MET A 129 -3.08 10.14 1.55
CA MET A 129 -2.73 11.55 1.36
C MET A 129 -1.30 11.78 1.82
N GLU A 130 -0.32 11.54 0.95
CA GLU A 130 1.10 11.79 1.23
C GLU A 130 1.45 13.25 0.96
N GLY A 131 1.58 13.99 2.04
CA GLY A 131 1.66 15.46 1.99
C GLY A 131 0.26 16.10 1.83
N PRO A 132 0.20 17.43 1.91
CA PRO A 132 1.31 18.39 1.98
C PRO A 132 1.84 18.70 3.40
N PHE A 133 1.44 17.98 4.43
CA PHE A 133 1.72 18.28 5.84
C PHE A 133 3.04 17.71 6.34
N ILE A 134 4.06 17.75 5.51
CA ILE A 134 5.37 17.14 5.71
C ILE A 134 6.45 18.18 6.05
N SER A 135 7.65 17.71 6.43
CA SER A 135 8.80 18.56 6.72
C SER A 135 9.59 18.88 5.44
N GLU A 136 9.86 20.18 5.20
CA GLU A 136 10.67 20.60 4.07
C GLU A 136 12.09 19.99 4.11
N ALA A 137 12.67 19.86 5.30
CA ALA A 137 14.00 19.28 5.49
C ALA A 137 14.09 17.78 5.13
N LYS A 138 12.94 17.11 5.03
CA LYS A 138 12.82 15.68 4.68
C LYS A 138 11.88 15.44 3.50
N LYS A 139 11.70 16.46 2.67
CA LYS A 139 10.76 16.41 1.54
C LYS A 139 11.04 15.30 0.52
N GLY A 140 12.30 14.85 0.39
CA GLY A 140 12.64 13.88 -0.66
C GLY A 140 12.24 14.38 -2.05
N ALA A 141 11.46 13.60 -2.79
CA ALA A 141 10.91 13.94 -4.10
C ALA A 141 9.67 14.85 -4.06
N GLN A 142 9.21 15.28 -2.88
CA GLN A 142 8.05 16.15 -2.74
C GLN A 142 8.37 17.61 -3.13
N ALA A 143 7.39 18.36 -3.65
CA ALA A 143 7.55 19.75 -4.10
C ALA A 143 7.51 20.73 -2.91
N ALA A 144 8.63 21.41 -2.64
CA ALA A 144 8.78 22.28 -1.47
C ALA A 144 7.77 23.42 -1.43
N GLU A 145 7.44 24.00 -2.58
CA GLU A 145 6.51 25.14 -2.73
C GLU A 145 5.07 24.82 -2.31
N HIS A 146 4.72 23.56 -2.21
CA HIS A 146 3.38 23.11 -1.83
C HIS A 146 3.29 22.54 -0.40
N ILE A 147 4.42 22.45 0.32
CA ILE A 147 4.44 22.02 1.73
C ILE A 147 3.67 23.02 2.59
N ARG A 148 2.85 22.49 3.50
CA ARG A 148 1.97 23.27 4.40
C ARG A 148 2.04 22.72 5.81
N LEU A 149 1.66 23.55 6.77
CA LEU A 149 1.32 23.10 8.12
C LEU A 149 0.00 22.30 8.07
N CYS A 150 -0.22 21.48 9.09
CA CYS A 150 -1.45 20.71 9.25
C CYS A 150 -2.68 21.65 9.24
N ASP A 151 -3.65 21.33 8.40
CA ASP A 151 -4.86 22.12 8.17
C ASP A 151 -6.08 21.19 8.11
N GLU A 152 -6.85 21.19 9.22
CA GLU A 152 -8.06 20.38 9.34
C GLU A 152 -9.13 20.79 8.32
N ALA A 153 -9.25 22.10 7.99
CA ALA A 153 -10.26 22.57 7.05
C ALA A 153 -9.94 22.07 5.63
N LEU A 154 -8.66 22.10 5.24
CA LEU A 154 -8.22 21.53 3.96
C LEU A 154 -8.48 20.02 3.91
N PHE A 155 -8.10 19.28 4.95
CA PHE A 155 -8.38 17.84 5.02
C PHE A 155 -9.88 17.54 4.91
N ASN A 156 -10.72 18.23 5.65
CA ASN A 156 -12.17 18.03 5.63
C ASN A 156 -12.76 18.29 4.24
N SER A 157 -12.31 19.35 3.56
CA SER A 157 -12.73 19.67 2.19
C SER A 157 -12.33 18.58 1.19
N LEU A 158 -11.09 18.07 1.29
CA LEU A 158 -10.61 17.01 0.41
C LEU A 158 -11.31 15.67 0.72
N GLN A 159 -11.57 15.35 1.98
CA GLN A 159 -12.31 14.14 2.38
C GLN A 159 -13.75 14.15 1.87
N GLU A 160 -14.43 15.31 1.90
CA GLU A 160 -15.76 15.45 1.33
C GLU A 160 -15.75 15.28 -0.19
N ARG A 161 -14.81 15.92 -0.89
CA ARG A 161 -14.65 15.80 -2.35
C ARG A 161 -14.38 14.37 -2.79
N SER A 162 -13.52 13.65 -2.07
CA SER A 162 -13.22 12.25 -2.37
C SER A 162 -14.38 11.28 -2.09
N GLY A 163 -15.48 11.75 -1.47
CA GLY A 163 -16.55 10.87 -1.02
C GLY A 163 -16.15 9.97 0.15
N GLY A 164 -15.19 10.41 0.99
CA GLY A 164 -14.72 9.64 2.14
C GLY A 164 -13.62 8.62 1.82
N LEU A 165 -12.95 8.76 0.67
CA LEU A 165 -11.93 7.80 0.23
C LEU A 165 -10.56 7.99 0.91
N ILE A 166 -10.26 9.14 1.54
CA ILE A 166 -8.99 9.29 2.26
C ILE A 166 -9.00 8.37 3.48
N LYS A 167 -8.12 7.35 3.48
CA LYS A 167 -8.00 6.34 4.54
C LYS A 167 -6.74 6.50 5.36
N LEU A 168 -5.72 7.12 4.78
CA LEU A 168 -4.42 7.35 5.41
C LEU A 168 -3.96 8.76 5.07
N ILE A 169 -3.31 9.43 6.04
CA ILE A 169 -2.73 10.75 5.86
C ILE A 169 -1.35 10.81 6.51
N ASP A 170 -0.39 11.34 5.78
CA ASP A 170 1.01 11.43 6.18
C ASP A 170 1.32 12.83 6.70
N ILE A 171 1.94 12.88 7.89
CA ILE A 171 2.31 14.15 8.54
C ILE A 171 3.72 14.11 9.13
N ALA A 172 4.35 15.28 9.23
CA ALA A 172 5.53 15.52 10.06
C ALA A 172 5.11 16.04 11.44
N PRO A 173 5.23 15.26 12.50
CA PRO A 173 4.67 15.59 13.81
C PRO A 173 5.39 16.74 14.53
N GLU A 174 6.58 17.12 14.08
CA GLU A 174 7.33 18.28 14.60
C GLU A 174 6.80 19.63 14.09
N ASN A 175 5.95 19.62 13.06
CA ASN A 175 5.38 20.85 12.51
C ASN A 175 4.35 21.46 13.47
N GLU A 176 4.28 22.79 13.50
CA GLU A 176 3.28 23.52 14.32
C GLU A 176 1.85 23.07 13.96
N GLY A 177 1.03 22.79 14.98
CA GLY A 177 -0.35 22.33 14.83
C GLY A 177 -0.52 20.83 14.52
N ALA A 178 0.57 20.08 14.36
CA ALA A 178 0.48 18.65 14.00
C ALA A 178 -0.11 17.81 15.15
N MET A 179 0.21 18.13 16.39
CA MET A 179 -0.32 17.39 17.56
C MET A 179 -1.83 17.61 17.74
N GLU A 180 -2.29 18.83 17.55
CA GLU A 180 -3.71 19.20 17.59
C GLU A 180 -4.47 18.55 16.42
N PHE A 181 -3.84 18.44 15.25
CA PHE A 181 -4.40 17.75 14.09
C PHE A 181 -4.55 16.24 14.35
N ILE A 182 -3.57 15.61 15.04
CA ILE A 182 -3.70 14.21 15.44
C ILE A 182 -4.89 14.04 16.40
N ASP A 183 -4.98 14.88 17.45
CA ASP A 183 -6.06 14.80 18.43
C ASP A 183 -7.45 14.94 17.78
N ALA A 184 -7.57 15.78 16.75
CA ALA A 184 -8.84 16.04 16.06
C ALA A 184 -9.26 14.92 15.09
N LEU A 185 -8.31 14.17 14.52
CA LEU A 185 -8.59 13.31 13.35
C LEU A 185 -8.27 11.83 13.51
N HIS A 186 -7.56 11.41 14.56
CA HIS A 186 -7.08 10.02 14.71
C HIS A 186 -8.18 8.94 14.70
N ASP A 187 -9.41 9.29 15.07
CA ASP A 187 -10.58 8.40 15.03
C ASP A 187 -11.25 8.34 13.65
N ARG A 188 -10.92 9.26 12.74
CA ARG A 188 -11.57 9.43 11.44
C ARG A 188 -10.72 8.95 10.27
N VAL A 189 -9.40 8.99 10.42
CA VAL A 189 -8.43 8.61 9.40
C VAL A 189 -7.20 8.01 10.07
N THR A 190 -6.52 7.08 9.40
CA THR A 190 -5.22 6.60 9.89
C THR A 190 -4.18 7.69 9.68
N ILE A 191 -3.58 8.17 10.78
CA ILE A 191 -2.51 9.16 10.73
C ILE A 191 -1.17 8.43 10.78
N SER A 192 -0.31 8.75 9.81
CA SER A 192 1.02 8.20 9.64
C SER A 192 2.10 9.27 9.82
N LEU A 193 3.22 8.88 10.40
CA LEU A 193 4.40 9.74 10.45
C LEU A 193 5.27 9.50 9.22
N ALA A 194 5.51 10.57 8.45
CA ALA A 194 6.20 10.55 7.17
C ALA A 194 7.01 11.82 6.94
N HIS A 195 8.06 11.74 6.13
CA HIS A 195 8.84 12.92 5.69
C HIS A 195 9.10 13.90 6.83
N THR A 196 9.76 13.44 7.88
CA THR A 196 9.84 14.12 9.18
C THR A 196 11.26 14.18 9.70
N THR A 197 11.57 15.23 10.47
CA THR A 197 12.79 15.35 11.26
C THR A 197 12.56 14.98 12.73
N ALA A 198 11.39 14.48 13.09
CA ALA A 198 11.02 14.18 14.48
C ALA A 198 12.04 13.29 15.18
N ASP A 199 12.41 13.69 16.37
CA ASP A 199 13.15 12.85 17.30
C ASP A 199 12.23 11.78 17.91
N TYR A 200 12.81 10.90 18.73
CA TYR A 200 12.06 9.85 19.42
C TYR A 200 10.92 10.39 20.29
N LYS A 201 11.17 11.50 21.02
CA LYS A 201 10.19 12.05 21.96
C LYS A 201 8.98 12.61 21.21
N THR A 202 9.22 13.39 20.17
CA THR A 202 8.17 13.97 19.32
C THR A 202 7.37 12.91 18.62
N ALA A 203 8.03 11.92 18.02
CA ALA A 203 7.34 10.80 17.36
C ALA A 203 6.55 9.94 18.35
N LYS A 204 7.10 9.66 19.55
CA LYS A 204 6.41 8.90 20.57
C LYS A 204 5.17 9.64 21.09
N GLU A 205 5.24 10.96 21.29
CA GLU A 205 4.08 11.78 21.64
C GLU A 205 2.99 11.70 20.57
N ALA A 206 3.36 11.78 19.28
CA ALA A 206 2.40 11.66 18.20
C ALA A 206 1.68 10.29 18.21
N TYR A 207 2.42 9.19 18.45
CA TYR A 207 1.81 7.86 18.58
C TYR A 207 0.93 7.74 19.82
N ASP A 208 1.33 8.34 20.96
CA ASP A 208 0.52 8.34 22.18
C ASP A 208 -0.77 9.15 22.05
N ARG A 209 -0.80 10.15 21.14
CA ARG A 209 -1.99 10.93 20.80
C ARG A 209 -2.89 10.28 19.74
N GLY A 210 -2.47 9.17 19.12
CA GLY A 210 -3.33 8.41 18.23
C GLY A 210 -2.83 8.24 16.79
N ALA A 211 -1.65 8.77 16.42
CA ALA A 211 -0.98 8.30 15.20
C ALA A 211 -0.70 6.81 15.35
N ARG A 212 -0.85 6.05 14.24
CA ARG A 212 -0.78 4.59 14.33
C ARG A 212 -0.08 3.93 13.15
N HIS A 213 0.62 4.73 12.36
CA HIS A 213 1.30 4.26 11.16
C HIS A 213 2.63 4.98 10.97
N ALA A 214 3.58 4.33 10.30
CA ALA A 214 4.87 4.88 9.90
C ALA A 214 5.08 4.57 8.41
N THR A 215 5.13 5.60 7.60
CA THR A 215 5.25 5.54 6.15
C THR A 215 6.67 5.17 5.75
N HIS A 216 6.83 4.29 4.74
CA HIS A 216 8.10 3.84 4.14
C HIS A 216 9.30 3.91 5.10
N LEU A 217 9.21 3.16 6.21
CA LEU A 217 10.13 3.20 7.35
C LEU A 217 11.60 3.28 6.92
N TYR A 218 12.39 4.13 7.55
CA TYR A 218 13.76 4.53 7.26
C TYR A 218 13.91 5.61 6.17
N ASN A 219 12.98 5.72 5.22
CA ASN A 219 13.06 6.69 4.13
C ASN A 219 12.50 8.03 4.57
N ALA A 220 13.14 9.13 4.17
CA ALA A 220 12.75 10.50 4.49
C ALA A 220 12.53 10.78 5.99
N MET A 221 13.29 10.12 6.88
CA MET A 221 13.26 10.31 8.34
C MET A 221 14.69 10.26 8.94
N PRO A 222 14.89 10.64 10.23
CA PRO A 222 16.17 10.47 10.89
C PRO A 222 16.59 9.00 10.97
N PRO A 223 17.90 8.69 10.83
CA PRO A 223 18.37 7.31 10.92
C PRO A 223 18.17 6.72 12.32
N PHE A 224 17.85 5.42 12.37
CA PHE A 224 17.77 4.66 13.62
C PHE A 224 19.19 4.42 14.19
N THR A 225 19.52 5.09 15.28
CA THR A 225 20.82 4.91 15.94
C THR A 225 20.66 4.55 17.42
N HIS A 226 21.73 4.02 18.03
CA HIS A 226 21.70 3.55 19.42
C HIS A 226 21.51 4.64 20.48
N ARG A 227 21.62 5.93 20.12
CA ARG A 227 21.40 7.08 21.03
C ARG A 227 20.30 8.02 20.54
N ALA A 228 19.91 7.91 19.27
CA ALA A 228 18.84 8.69 18.66
C ALA A 228 17.98 7.73 17.81
N PRO A 229 17.03 7.00 18.43
CA PRO A 229 16.25 5.99 17.71
C PRO A 229 15.16 6.59 16.81
N GLY A 230 14.86 7.87 16.94
CA GLY A 230 13.96 8.60 16.04
C GLY A 230 12.56 7.98 15.91
N VAL A 231 11.95 8.20 14.76
CA VAL A 231 10.62 7.66 14.44
C VAL A 231 10.60 6.13 14.48
N VAL A 232 11.67 5.47 14.00
CA VAL A 232 11.75 4.00 13.97
C VAL A 232 11.65 3.41 15.39
N GLY A 233 12.40 3.98 16.34
CA GLY A 233 12.34 3.54 17.74
C GLY A 233 11.02 3.85 18.40
N ALA A 234 10.44 5.01 18.13
CA ALA A 234 9.14 5.38 18.66
C ALA A 234 8.00 4.48 18.13
N ALA A 235 8.04 4.15 16.84
CA ALA A 235 7.10 3.21 16.23
C ALA A 235 7.25 1.79 16.82
N PHE A 236 8.49 1.34 17.05
CA PHE A 236 8.75 0.06 17.69
C PHE A 236 8.13 0.01 19.11
N ASP A 237 8.33 1.05 19.92
CA ASP A 237 7.82 1.16 21.29
C ASP A 237 6.32 1.49 21.38
N SER A 238 5.64 1.62 20.24
CA SER A 238 4.20 1.85 20.14
C SER A 238 3.50 0.63 19.51
N PRO A 239 2.98 -0.34 20.34
CA PRO A 239 2.50 -1.63 19.84
C PRO A 239 1.34 -1.55 18.85
N HIS A 240 0.57 -0.45 18.86
CA HIS A 240 -0.52 -0.19 17.93
C HIS A 240 -0.04 0.39 16.58
N CYS A 241 1.21 0.81 16.49
CA CYS A 241 1.79 1.36 15.27
C CYS A 241 2.13 0.24 14.27
N ARG A 242 1.70 0.41 13.01
CA ARG A 242 2.13 -0.37 11.85
C ARG A 242 3.18 0.40 11.07
N ALA A 243 4.01 -0.31 10.32
CA ALA A 243 5.09 0.31 9.56
C ALA A 243 5.19 -0.29 8.16
N GLU A 244 5.34 0.58 7.18
CA GLU A 244 5.53 0.22 5.79
C GLU A 244 7.00 -0.07 5.48
N LEU A 245 7.25 -1.02 4.57
CA LEU A 245 8.56 -1.32 4.01
C LEU A 245 8.50 -1.45 2.49
N ILE A 246 9.44 -0.81 1.82
CA ILE A 246 9.69 -0.99 0.38
C ILE A 246 10.72 -2.11 0.22
N CYS A 247 10.26 -3.31 -0.15
CA CYS A 247 11.11 -4.49 -0.28
C CYS A 247 11.55 -4.76 -1.73
N ASP A 248 11.99 -3.74 -2.45
CA ASP A 248 12.42 -3.81 -3.85
C ASP A 248 13.89 -4.23 -4.06
N GLY A 249 14.65 -4.34 -2.96
CA GLY A 249 16.10 -4.62 -2.98
C GLY A 249 16.99 -3.40 -3.24
N VAL A 250 16.40 -2.20 -3.34
CA VAL A 250 17.08 -0.91 -3.55
C VAL A 250 17.00 -0.03 -2.31
N HIS A 251 15.77 0.20 -1.80
CA HIS A 251 15.53 1.14 -0.70
C HIS A 251 16.10 0.66 0.63
N ILE A 252 16.01 -0.64 0.93
CA ILE A 252 16.40 -1.18 2.23
C ILE A 252 17.25 -2.42 2.05
N HIS A 253 18.40 -2.45 2.72
CA HIS A 253 19.28 -3.61 2.70
C HIS A 253 18.59 -4.85 3.32
N PRO A 254 18.70 -6.06 2.74
CA PRO A 254 18.02 -7.27 3.23
C PRO A 254 18.24 -7.58 4.71
N SER A 255 19.43 -7.30 5.25
CA SER A 255 19.72 -7.47 6.68
C SER A 255 18.89 -6.53 7.56
N VAL A 256 18.62 -5.30 7.11
CA VAL A 256 17.80 -4.33 7.84
C VAL A 256 16.33 -4.79 7.80
N VAL A 257 15.85 -5.26 6.65
CA VAL A 257 14.48 -5.82 6.54
C VAL A 257 14.29 -6.97 7.53
N ARG A 258 15.21 -7.94 7.58
CA ARG A 258 15.13 -9.05 8.56
C ARG A 258 15.15 -8.58 10.02
N ALA A 259 15.98 -7.58 10.34
CA ALA A 259 16.03 -7.00 11.68
C ALA A 259 14.70 -6.32 12.03
N THR A 260 14.12 -5.58 11.09
CA THR A 260 12.83 -4.89 11.26
C THR A 260 11.70 -5.85 11.51
N PHE A 261 11.61 -6.96 10.76
CA PHE A 261 10.62 -8.00 11.01
C PHE A 261 10.76 -8.63 12.40
N ARG A 262 11.98 -8.77 12.92
CA ARG A 262 12.21 -9.27 14.30
C ARG A 262 11.83 -8.25 15.37
N LEU A 263 12.01 -6.97 15.09
CA LEU A 263 11.66 -5.90 16.02
C LEU A 263 10.14 -5.70 16.10
N PHE A 264 9.48 -5.59 14.95
CA PHE A 264 8.05 -5.25 14.89
C PHE A 264 7.14 -6.48 14.93
N GLY A 265 7.64 -7.65 14.55
CA GLY A 265 6.79 -8.80 14.24
C GLY A 265 6.05 -8.60 12.91
N ASP A 266 5.61 -9.71 12.31
CA ASP A 266 4.94 -9.71 11.01
C ASP A 266 3.49 -9.18 11.04
N ASP A 267 2.87 -9.02 12.21
CA ASP A 267 1.52 -8.46 12.35
C ASP A 267 1.46 -6.93 12.18
N ARG A 268 2.61 -6.27 12.34
CA ARG A 268 2.70 -4.80 12.26
C ARG A 268 3.38 -4.31 10.99
N MET A 269 4.00 -5.20 10.22
CA MET A 269 4.68 -4.83 8.98
C MET A 269 3.71 -4.81 7.81
N ILE A 270 3.92 -3.87 6.88
CA ILE A 270 3.16 -3.73 5.65
C ILE A 270 4.17 -3.60 4.51
N LEU A 271 4.01 -4.41 3.47
CA LEU A 271 4.75 -4.23 2.23
C LEU A 271 4.01 -3.22 1.35
N ILE A 272 4.76 -2.33 0.76
CA ILE A 272 4.30 -1.33 -0.21
C ILE A 272 5.24 -1.33 -1.41
N SER A 273 4.79 -0.86 -2.55
CA SER A 273 5.66 -0.69 -3.72
C SER A 273 6.33 0.68 -3.77
N ASP A 274 5.65 1.71 -3.31
CA ASP A 274 6.06 3.11 -3.53
C ASP A 274 6.40 3.37 -5.01
N SER A 275 5.65 2.72 -5.92
CA SER A 275 5.89 2.80 -7.34
C SER A 275 5.51 4.16 -7.90
N MET A 276 6.29 4.61 -8.87
CA MET A 276 6.00 5.84 -9.59
C MET A 276 5.62 5.53 -11.05
N ARG A 277 5.20 6.55 -11.82
CA ARG A 277 4.68 6.37 -13.20
C ARG A 277 5.54 5.53 -14.14
N ALA A 278 6.84 5.35 -13.87
CA ALA A 278 7.72 4.51 -14.67
C ALA A 278 7.62 3.01 -14.36
N ALA A 279 6.89 2.60 -13.31
CA ALA A 279 6.68 1.18 -13.08
C ALA A 279 5.97 0.53 -14.28
N GLY A 280 6.50 -0.58 -14.76
CA GLY A 280 6.05 -1.23 -16.00
C GLY A 280 6.54 -0.60 -17.31
N MET A 281 7.39 0.44 -17.24
CA MET A 281 7.95 1.13 -18.40
C MET A 281 9.44 0.78 -18.61
N GLU A 282 10.00 1.18 -19.73
CA GLU A 282 11.43 1.03 -20.02
C GLU A 282 12.28 2.09 -19.31
N ASP A 283 13.61 1.88 -19.28
CA ASP A 283 14.57 2.89 -18.82
C ASP A 283 14.36 4.21 -19.57
N GLY A 284 14.42 5.34 -18.85
CA GLY A 284 14.16 6.65 -19.47
C GLY A 284 14.07 7.79 -18.47
N GLN A 285 13.54 8.91 -18.96
CA GLN A 285 13.23 10.07 -18.13
C GLN A 285 11.72 10.18 -17.90
N TYR A 286 11.35 10.41 -16.67
CA TYR A 286 9.96 10.50 -16.19
C TYR A 286 9.82 11.67 -15.23
N THR A 287 8.66 11.82 -14.62
CA THR A 287 8.43 12.82 -13.58
C THR A 287 7.76 12.21 -12.36
N LEU A 288 8.02 12.77 -11.18
CA LEU A 288 7.31 12.49 -9.94
C LEU A 288 7.09 13.80 -9.18
N GLY A 289 5.84 14.14 -8.85
CA GLY A 289 5.52 15.38 -8.17
C GLY A 289 6.03 16.64 -8.90
N GLY A 290 6.11 16.60 -10.24
CA GLY A 290 6.63 17.70 -11.05
C GLY A 290 8.16 17.78 -11.14
N GLN A 291 8.89 16.85 -10.52
CA GLN A 291 10.35 16.78 -10.60
C GLN A 291 10.81 15.73 -11.62
N ASP A 292 11.93 16.01 -12.31
CA ASP A 292 12.51 15.09 -13.30
C ASP A 292 13.19 13.90 -12.60
N VAL A 293 12.87 12.71 -13.06
CA VAL A 293 13.37 11.42 -12.56
C VAL A 293 14.03 10.65 -13.70
N ALA A 294 15.26 10.18 -13.46
CA ALA A 294 15.96 9.26 -14.35
C ALA A 294 15.75 7.82 -13.86
N VAL A 295 15.29 6.93 -14.75
CA VAL A 295 15.12 5.51 -14.47
C VAL A 295 16.16 4.70 -15.21
N LYS A 296 16.87 3.84 -14.45
CA LYS A 296 17.85 2.89 -14.99
C LYS A 296 17.77 1.56 -14.22
N GLY A 297 17.28 0.52 -14.85
CA GLY A 297 17.04 -0.78 -14.23
C GLY A 297 16.07 -0.64 -13.06
N LYS A 298 16.48 -1.03 -11.86
CA LYS A 298 15.66 -0.93 -10.63
C LYS A 298 15.72 0.46 -9.94
N TYR A 299 16.51 1.41 -10.46
CA TYR A 299 16.74 2.69 -9.79
C TYR A 299 15.94 3.81 -10.45
N ALA A 300 15.14 4.51 -9.67
CA ALA A 300 14.52 5.78 -10.01
C ALA A 300 15.17 6.86 -9.14
N THR A 301 15.77 7.88 -9.76
CA THR A 301 16.52 8.92 -9.04
C THR A 301 16.17 10.29 -9.58
N LEU A 302 16.07 11.27 -8.66
CA LEU A 302 15.94 12.68 -9.06
C LEU A 302 17.14 13.10 -9.92
N VAL A 303 16.88 13.79 -11.02
CA VAL A 303 17.92 14.32 -11.91
C VAL A 303 18.71 15.43 -11.20
N SER A 304 18.08 16.15 -10.27
CA SER A 304 18.65 17.30 -9.56
C SER A 304 19.80 16.94 -8.60
N ASP A 305 19.68 15.85 -7.84
CA ASP A 305 20.61 15.50 -6.76
C ASP A 305 20.93 14.00 -6.63
N GLY A 306 20.28 13.15 -7.44
CA GLY A 306 20.49 11.71 -7.43
C GLY A 306 19.80 10.96 -6.28
N ALA A 307 18.96 11.62 -5.49
CA ALA A 307 18.18 10.96 -4.45
C ALA A 307 17.17 9.96 -5.06
N LEU A 308 16.88 8.86 -4.35
CA LEU A 308 15.82 7.93 -4.75
C LEU A 308 14.47 8.66 -4.77
N ALA A 309 13.65 8.36 -5.76
CA ALA A 309 12.38 9.02 -6.05
C ALA A 309 11.30 7.99 -6.38
N GLY A 310 10.67 7.43 -5.34
CA GLY A 310 9.80 6.27 -5.47
C GLY A 310 10.53 5.04 -6.02
N SER A 311 9.77 4.06 -6.47
CA SER A 311 10.31 2.83 -7.06
C SER A 311 9.77 2.61 -8.49
N VAL A 312 10.33 1.62 -9.18
CA VAL A 312 9.83 1.12 -10.47
C VAL A 312 9.36 -0.34 -10.36
N THR A 313 9.13 -0.80 -9.16
CA THR A 313 8.64 -2.14 -8.84
C THR A 313 7.09 -2.16 -8.76
N ASN A 314 6.51 -3.32 -8.48
CA ASN A 314 5.12 -3.50 -8.07
C ASN A 314 5.08 -4.30 -6.76
N LEU A 315 3.93 -4.34 -6.09
CA LEU A 315 3.82 -4.99 -4.78
C LEU A 315 4.09 -6.51 -4.85
N MET A 316 3.72 -7.18 -5.94
CA MET A 316 4.01 -8.62 -6.12
C MET A 316 5.51 -8.87 -6.16
N ASP A 317 6.27 -8.03 -6.86
CA ASP A 317 7.72 -8.16 -6.93
C ASP A 317 8.40 -7.77 -5.60
N CYS A 318 7.85 -6.80 -4.85
CA CYS A 318 8.26 -6.54 -3.47
C CYS A 318 8.07 -7.77 -2.57
N MET A 319 6.91 -8.42 -2.64
CA MET A 319 6.63 -9.65 -1.89
C MET A 319 7.59 -10.78 -2.29
N ARG A 320 7.84 -10.99 -3.58
CA ARG A 320 8.79 -11.99 -4.08
C ARG A 320 10.22 -11.73 -3.60
N THR A 321 10.66 -10.48 -3.70
CA THR A 321 12.00 -10.04 -3.24
C THR A 321 12.15 -10.24 -1.74
N ALA A 322 11.13 -9.89 -0.94
CA ALA A 322 11.12 -10.15 0.50
C ALA A 322 11.33 -11.64 0.81
N VAL A 323 10.68 -12.54 0.08
CA VAL A 323 10.80 -13.99 0.29
C VAL A 323 12.13 -14.52 -0.25
N LYS A 324 12.44 -14.30 -1.53
CA LYS A 324 13.54 -14.97 -2.24
C LYS A 324 14.91 -14.36 -1.92
N GLU A 325 14.99 -13.04 -1.77
CA GLU A 325 16.26 -12.35 -1.59
C GLU A 325 16.49 -11.91 -0.13
N MET A 326 15.40 -11.56 0.60
CA MET A 326 15.52 -11.06 1.97
C MET A 326 15.24 -12.14 3.03
N GLN A 327 14.82 -13.34 2.64
CA GLN A 327 14.58 -14.49 3.53
C GLN A 327 13.46 -14.25 4.56
N ILE A 328 12.44 -13.50 4.18
CA ILE A 328 11.21 -13.38 4.98
C ILE A 328 10.33 -14.61 4.69
N PRO A 329 9.74 -15.25 5.71
CA PRO A 329 8.81 -16.36 5.50
C PRO A 329 7.68 -15.96 4.54
N LEU A 330 7.29 -16.88 3.64
CA LEU A 330 6.23 -16.63 2.65
C LEU A 330 4.93 -16.20 3.33
N GLU A 331 4.57 -16.88 4.39
CA GLU A 331 3.34 -16.62 5.14
C GLU A 331 3.32 -15.20 5.75
N SER A 332 4.47 -14.74 6.23
CA SER A 332 4.63 -13.38 6.75
C SER A 332 4.56 -12.35 5.62
N ALA A 333 5.23 -12.59 4.49
CA ALA A 333 5.21 -11.68 3.35
C ALA A 333 3.79 -11.52 2.76
N ILE A 334 3.03 -12.62 2.67
CA ILE A 334 1.62 -12.58 2.24
C ILE A 334 0.79 -11.76 3.23
N ALA A 335 0.92 -12.00 4.54
CA ALA A 335 0.18 -11.22 5.54
C ALA A 335 0.46 -9.72 5.42
N CYS A 336 1.74 -9.36 5.21
CA CYS A 336 2.18 -7.97 5.06
C CYS A 336 1.71 -7.30 3.75
N ALA A 337 1.36 -8.07 2.73
CA ALA A 337 0.85 -7.56 1.45
C ALA A 337 -0.69 -7.70 1.31
N THR A 338 -1.39 -8.25 2.29
CA THR A 338 -2.84 -8.53 2.22
C THR A 338 -3.59 -8.12 3.49
N MET A 339 -3.50 -8.92 4.56
CA MET A 339 -4.24 -8.70 5.81
C MET A 339 -3.84 -7.42 6.53
N ASN A 340 -2.54 -7.15 6.62
CA ASN A 340 -2.04 -6.02 7.39
C ASN A 340 -2.40 -4.67 6.77
N PRO A 341 -2.21 -4.44 5.45
CA PRO A 341 -2.68 -3.22 4.81
C PRO A 341 -4.21 -3.07 4.90
N ALA A 342 -4.97 -4.17 4.74
CA ALA A 342 -6.43 -4.11 4.90
C ALA A 342 -6.86 -3.66 6.32
N LYS A 343 -6.15 -4.15 7.35
CA LYS A 343 -6.39 -3.73 8.75
C LYS A 343 -5.96 -2.28 8.99
N ALA A 344 -4.86 -1.84 8.35
CA ALA A 344 -4.34 -0.48 8.53
C ALA A 344 -5.31 0.59 8.02
N ILE A 345 -5.98 0.34 6.90
CA ILE A 345 -6.92 1.30 6.29
C ILE A 345 -8.40 0.97 6.58
N GLY A 346 -8.68 0.00 7.48
CA GLY A 346 -10.01 -0.29 7.98
C GLY A 346 -10.95 -0.99 6.98
N ILE A 347 -10.41 -1.84 6.09
CA ILE A 347 -11.22 -2.58 5.09
C ILE A 347 -11.17 -4.10 5.27
N TYR A 348 -10.62 -4.59 6.39
CA TYR A 348 -10.40 -6.02 6.60
C TYR A 348 -11.70 -6.85 6.70
N ASP A 349 -12.81 -6.23 7.00
CA ASP A 349 -14.14 -6.85 6.98
C ASP A 349 -14.54 -7.35 5.58
N ARG A 350 -14.01 -6.73 4.51
CA ARG A 350 -14.36 -7.03 3.11
C ARG A 350 -13.22 -7.62 2.30
N TYR A 351 -11.96 -7.32 2.62
CA TYR A 351 -10.76 -7.65 1.83
C TYR A 351 -9.68 -8.30 2.69
N GLY A 352 -8.57 -8.74 2.09
CA GLY A 352 -7.33 -9.13 2.74
C GLY A 352 -7.27 -10.55 3.31
N SER A 353 -8.32 -11.36 3.17
CA SER A 353 -8.28 -12.81 3.47
C SER A 353 -9.27 -13.58 2.59
N ILE A 354 -8.97 -14.87 2.38
CA ILE A 354 -9.88 -15.83 1.75
C ILE A 354 -10.78 -16.38 2.86
N SER A 355 -11.91 -15.70 3.09
CA SER A 355 -12.86 -16.03 4.17
C SER A 355 -14.28 -15.82 3.68
N THR A 356 -15.20 -16.70 4.09
CA THR A 356 -16.60 -16.67 3.67
C THR A 356 -17.24 -15.30 3.91
N GLY A 357 -17.93 -14.78 2.91
CA GLY A 357 -18.62 -13.48 2.90
C GLY A 357 -17.75 -12.30 2.45
N LYS A 358 -16.42 -12.46 2.36
CA LYS A 358 -15.54 -11.42 1.82
C LYS A 358 -15.54 -11.42 0.30
N ILE A 359 -15.15 -10.28 -0.28
CA ILE A 359 -15.01 -10.10 -1.73
C ILE A 359 -14.00 -11.10 -2.28
N ALA A 360 -14.39 -11.79 -3.35
CA ALA A 360 -13.60 -12.86 -3.95
C ALA A 360 -12.46 -12.30 -4.82
N ASN A 361 -11.49 -11.70 -4.13
CA ASN A 361 -10.24 -11.25 -4.69
C ASN A 361 -9.13 -12.21 -4.25
N LEU A 362 -8.57 -12.98 -5.18
CA LEU A 362 -7.48 -13.90 -4.90
C LEU A 362 -6.50 -14.00 -6.06
N VAL A 363 -5.31 -14.46 -5.74
CA VAL A 363 -4.22 -14.72 -6.68
C VAL A 363 -3.80 -16.17 -6.57
N LEU A 364 -3.65 -16.83 -7.71
CA LEU A 364 -3.03 -18.16 -7.81
C LEU A 364 -1.56 -18.01 -8.21
N LEU A 365 -0.69 -18.59 -7.41
CA LEU A 365 0.77 -18.59 -7.64
C LEU A 365 1.28 -20.03 -7.78
N ASP A 366 2.25 -20.24 -8.65
CA ASP A 366 3.02 -21.48 -8.67
C ASP A 366 4.00 -21.58 -7.48
N GLN A 367 4.74 -22.69 -7.39
CA GLN A 367 5.71 -22.94 -6.32
C GLN A 367 6.92 -21.98 -6.36
N ASP A 368 7.16 -21.35 -7.51
CA ASP A 368 8.18 -20.33 -7.70
C ASP A 368 7.63 -18.90 -7.50
N LEU A 369 6.40 -18.78 -7.00
CA LEU A 369 5.66 -17.54 -6.80
C LEU A 369 5.39 -16.76 -8.11
N ASN A 370 5.39 -17.42 -9.25
CA ASN A 370 4.95 -16.80 -10.48
C ASN A 370 3.43 -16.73 -10.51
N LEU A 371 2.92 -15.63 -11.05
CA LEU A 371 1.50 -15.40 -11.21
C LEU A 371 0.90 -16.37 -12.23
N SER A 372 -0.02 -17.21 -11.79
CA SER A 372 -0.79 -18.10 -12.65
C SER A 372 -2.12 -17.47 -13.08
N GLN A 373 -2.85 -16.92 -12.12
CA GLN A 373 -4.14 -16.27 -12.38
C GLN A 373 -4.49 -15.25 -11.30
N VAL A 374 -5.18 -14.19 -11.71
CA VAL A 374 -5.81 -13.21 -10.80
C VAL A 374 -7.32 -13.31 -10.94
N ILE A 375 -8.01 -13.36 -9.82
CA ILE A 375 -9.47 -13.38 -9.77
C ILE A 375 -9.91 -12.17 -8.96
N ILE A 376 -10.72 -11.32 -9.57
CA ILE A 376 -11.23 -10.08 -8.99
C ILE A 376 -12.76 -10.08 -9.12
N HIS A 377 -13.43 -9.97 -7.99
CA HIS A 377 -14.89 -10.03 -7.86
C HIS A 377 -15.50 -11.35 -8.37
N GLY A 378 -14.71 -12.42 -8.45
CA GLY A 378 -15.17 -13.75 -8.79
C GLY A 378 -15.28 -14.07 -10.28
#